data_f980431f703e42c048032a32f8caed55
#
_entry.id   f980431f703e42c048032a32f8caed55
#
_cell.length_a   1.000
_cell.length_b   1.000
_cell.length_c   1.000
_cell.angle_alpha   90.00
_cell.angle_beta   90.00
_cell.angle_gamma   90.00
#
_symmetry.space_group_name_H-M   'P 1'
#
loop_
_entity.id
_entity.type
_entity.pdbx_description
1 polymer ?
#
loop_
_entity_poly.entity_id
_entity_poly.type
_entity_poly.pdbx_seq_one_letter_code
_entity_poly.pdbx_strand_id
1 'polypeptide(L)'
;ADVHLKTKEKSPERWNALSNILDKMLSEDIKTLFIAGDLFNEESQNYSEFDEFCKNTKYTSNQIKFHIIPGNHDPSIKQQYFTSDNIRVFGKSEIIKLGEPPATFLFIPYLPAKSIGEVIAEYKENLPKLWILIGHGDYMVGLHDPNPYEPGIYMPLTRNDIQYYNPVKIILGHIHKKINLGKVYYPGSPCGLDINETGKRSFLIVNTDTLEVVENVIDTDYIFFNETLISLPTTNEFEYIERKIQEMVRKWNIGKNEASKVRIRLKIKGYTSNKNKLLEITKETLKNFTFYNHQEPDLSEVSIFNDPERIAIVEKLRDEIEKLKWDNEITSKEDILEKSLHIILKE
;
A
#
# COMPACT_ATOMS: atom_id res chain seq x y z
N ALA A 1 1.04 -9.79 -3.83
CA ALA A 1 2.46 -9.44 -3.79
C ALA A 1 2.85 -8.93 -2.39
N ASP A 2 4.13 -8.85 -2.13
CA ASP A 2 4.72 -8.10 -0.99
C ASP A 2 4.11 -8.51 0.37
N VAL A 3 4.01 -9.81 0.63
CA VAL A 3 3.44 -10.36 1.87
C VAL A 3 4.45 -10.25 3.02
N HIS A 4 5.74 -10.41 2.71
CA HIS A 4 6.86 -10.31 3.66
C HIS A 4 6.65 -11.14 4.93
N LEU A 5 6.23 -12.39 4.78
CA LEU A 5 5.99 -13.30 5.90
C LEU A 5 7.24 -13.42 6.79
N LYS A 6 7.01 -13.27 8.09
CA LYS A 6 7.87 -13.73 9.17
C LYS A 6 7.22 -14.94 9.81
N THR A 7 7.74 -15.44 10.93
CA THR A 7 7.03 -16.49 11.67
C THR A 7 5.64 -16.01 12.13
N LYS A 8 4.68 -16.91 12.29
CA LYS A 8 3.33 -16.59 12.78
C LYS A 8 3.36 -15.88 14.14
N GLU A 9 4.33 -16.22 14.98
CA GLU A 9 4.52 -15.57 16.28
C GLU A 9 4.94 -14.09 16.14
N LYS A 10 5.83 -13.78 15.18
CA LYS A 10 6.38 -12.42 15.00
C LYS A 10 5.48 -11.49 14.21
N SER A 11 4.66 -12.02 13.30
CA SER A 11 3.81 -11.20 12.43
C SER A 11 2.49 -11.92 12.10
N PRO A 12 1.65 -12.20 13.12
CA PRO A 12 0.38 -12.91 12.92
C PRO A 12 -0.54 -12.18 11.94
N GLU A 13 -0.50 -10.85 11.90
CA GLU A 13 -1.30 -9.98 11.03
C GLU A 13 -1.09 -10.27 9.53
N ARG A 14 0.13 -10.67 9.13
CA ARG A 14 0.45 -11.01 7.73
C ARG A 14 -0.17 -12.34 7.33
N TRP A 15 -0.14 -13.31 8.25
CA TRP A 15 -0.78 -14.61 8.08
C TRP A 15 -2.30 -14.50 8.07
N ASN A 16 -2.85 -13.64 8.92
CA ASN A 16 -4.29 -13.37 8.96
C ASN A 16 -4.76 -12.71 7.66
N ALA A 17 -4.02 -11.74 7.12
CA ALA A 17 -4.33 -11.12 5.85
C ALA A 17 -4.34 -12.15 4.69
N LEU A 18 -3.33 -13.04 4.65
CA LEU A 18 -3.31 -14.12 3.66
C LEU A 18 -4.48 -15.09 3.84
N SER A 19 -4.81 -15.46 5.08
CA SER A 19 -5.97 -16.30 5.37
C SER A 19 -7.27 -15.66 4.92
N ASN A 20 -7.45 -14.36 5.12
CA ASN A 20 -8.64 -13.62 4.68
C ASN A 20 -8.78 -13.60 3.14
N ILE A 21 -7.65 -13.49 2.41
CA ILE A 21 -7.66 -13.63 0.95
C ILE A 21 -8.14 -15.03 0.56
N LEU A 22 -7.60 -16.07 1.20
CA LEU A 22 -7.96 -17.46 0.92
C LEU A 22 -9.42 -17.77 1.29
N ASP A 23 -9.94 -17.19 2.36
CA ASP A 23 -11.35 -17.32 2.74
C ASP A 23 -12.26 -16.69 1.70
N LYS A 24 -11.88 -15.54 1.15
CA LYS A 24 -12.60 -14.92 0.03
C LYS A 24 -12.53 -15.79 -1.22
N MET A 25 -11.36 -16.34 -1.57
CA MET A 25 -11.20 -17.28 -2.69
C MET A 25 -12.13 -18.50 -2.55
N LEU A 26 -12.20 -19.09 -1.36
CA LEU A 26 -13.09 -20.22 -1.08
C LEU A 26 -14.56 -19.86 -1.25
N SER A 27 -14.97 -18.67 -0.79
CA SER A 27 -16.36 -18.20 -0.90
C SER A 27 -16.78 -17.91 -2.34
N GLU A 28 -15.84 -17.63 -3.24
CA GLU A 28 -16.07 -17.35 -4.66
C GLU A 28 -15.64 -18.47 -5.60
N ASP A 29 -15.28 -19.65 -5.06
CA ASP A 29 -14.79 -20.81 -5.78
C ASP A 29 -13.53 -20.56 -6.65
N ILE A 30 -12.69 -19.60 -6.25
CA ILE A 30 -11.43 -19.29 -6.91
C ILE A 30 -10.37 -20.28 -6.47
N LYS A 31 -9.70 -20.95 -7.42
CA LYS A 31 -8.77 -22.05 -7.14
C LYS A 31 -7.29 -21.65 -7.19
N THR A 32 -6.92 -20.53 -7.76
CA THR A 32 -5.51 -20.18 -7.97
C THR A 32 -5.17 -18.83 -7.36
N LEU A 33 -4.18 -18.82 -6.48
CA LEU A 33 -3.56 -17.62 -5.92
C LEU A 33 -2.20 -17.38 -6.58
N PHE A 34 -2.00 -16.16 -7.12
CA PHE A 34 -0.69 -15.70 -7.57
C PHE A 34 -0.07 -14.80 -6.52
N ILE A 35 1.18 -15.07 -6.16
CA ILE A 35 1.99 -14.22 -5.30
C ILE A 35 3.12 -13.65 -6.15
N ALA A 36 2.98 -12.37 -6.50
CA ALA A 36 3.88 -11.68 -7.42
C ALA A 36 5.10 -11.12 -6.70
N GLY A 37 5.91 -11.99 -6.10
CA GLY A 37 7.16 -11.69 -5.41
C GLY A 37 6.98 -11.30 -3.94
N ASP A 38 8.09 -11.32 -3.22
CA ASP A 38 8.23 -10.94 -1.81
C ASP A 38 7.22 -11.62 -0.89
N LEU A 39 7.13 -12.95 -1.03
CA LEU A 39 6.34 -13.76 -0.10
C LEU A 39 6.95 -13.75 1.30
N PHE A 40 8.28 -13.81 1.39
CA PHE A 40 9.02 -13.82 2.66
C PHE A 40 9.80 -12.53 2.88
N ASN A 41 9.98 -12.19 4.15
CA ASN A 41 10.92 -11.16 4.55
C ASN A 41 12.35 -11.70 4.47
N GLU A 42 13.31 -10.88 4.03
CA GLU A 42 14.71 -11.27 3.83
C GLU A 42 15.34 -11.93 5.06
N GLU A 43 15.05 -11.40 6.26
CA GLU A 43 15.63 -11.85 7.52
C GLU A 43 14.99 -13.13 8.10
N SER A 44 13.87 -13.60 7.54
CA SER A 44 13.05 -14.63 8.18
C SER A 44 12.29 -15.50 7.18
N GLN A 45 13.02 -16.21 6.32
CA GLN A 45 12.43 -17.11 5.31
C GLN A 45 12.05 -18.45 5.96
N ASN A 46 10.84 -18.53 6.53
CA ASN A 46 10.33 -19.76 7.14
C ASN A 46 9.48 -20.57 6.15
N TYR A 47 10.15 -21.29 5.25
CA TYR A 47 9.50 -22.09 4.21
C TYR A 47 8.60 -23.21 4.78
N SER A 48 9.02 -23.86 5.88
CA SER A 48 8.26 -24.97 6.46
C SER A 48 6.92 -24.54 7.03
N GLU A 49 6.86 -23.38 7.67
CA GLU A 49 5.61 -22.85 8.25
C GLU A 49 4.59 -22.49 7.16
N PHE A 50 5.07 -21.96 6.02
CA PHE A 50 4.24 -21.70 4.86
C PHE A 50 3.80 -23.01 4.16
N ASP A 51 4.70 -23.98 4.04
CA ASP A 51 4.40 -25.31 3.48
C ASP A 51 3.30 -26.01 4.28
N GLU A 52 3.39 -25.98 5.62
CA GLU A 52 2.34 -26.51 6.50
C GLU A 52 1.03 -25.72 6.38
N PHE A 53 1.10 -24.41 6.26
CA PHE A 53 -0.08 -23.58 6.05
C PHE A 53 -0.82 -23.97 4.78
N CYS A 54 -0.10 -24.18 3.66
CA CYS A 54 -0.69 -24.58 2.39
C CYS A 54 -1.25 -26.03 2.40
N LYS A 55 -0.74 -26.91 3.26
CA LYS A 55 -1.24 -28.29 3.47
C LYS A 55 -2.54 -28.36 4.25
N ASN A 56 -3.01 -27.26 4.82
CA ASN A 56 -4.27 -27.26 5.57
C ASN A 56 -5.38 -27.88 4.71
N THR A 57 -6.13 -28.81 5.29
CA THR A 57 -7.21 -29.54 4.61
C THR A 57 -8.27 -28.59 4.01
N LYS A 58 -8.48 -27.43 4.64
CA LYS A 58 -9.34 -26.35 4.12
C LYS A 58 -8.93 -25.92 2.70
N TYR A 59 -7.63 -25.89 2.39
CA TYR A 59 -7.13 -25.47 1.09
C TYR A 59 -6.95 -26.65 0.13
N THR A 60 -6.39 -27.77 0.60
CA THR A 60 -6.13 -28.93 -0.24
C THR A 60 -7.42 -29.62 -0.71
N SER A 61 -8.45 -29.77 0.15
CA SER A 61 -9.74 -30.33 -0.25
C SER A 61 -10.49 -29.44 -1.25
N ASN A 62 -10.25 -28.14 -1.23
CA ASN A 62 -10.81 -27.18 -2.19
C ASN A 62 -9.91 -26.94 -3.41
N GLN A 63 -8.83 -27.70 -3.57
CA GLN A 63 -7.91 -27.65 -4.69
C GLN A 63 -7.25 -26.28 -4.92
N ILE A 64 -7.02 -25.52 -3.83
CA ILE A 64 -6.33 -24.23 -3.90
C ILE A 64 -4.88 -24.44 -4.34
N LYS A 65 -4.44 -23.73 -5.36
CA LYS A 65 -3.07 -23.73 -5.90
C LYS A 65 -2.38 -22.40 -5.61
N PHE A 66 -1.16 -22.48 -5.11
CA PHE A 66 -0.31 -21.32 -4.83
C PHE A 66 0.77 -21.22 -5.90
N HIS A 67 0.72 -20.19 -6.70
CA HIS A 67 1.71 -19.89 -7.74
C HIS A 67 2.55 -18.70 -7.29
N ILE A 68 3.85 -18.89 -7.13
CA ILE A 68 4.77 -17.94 -6.51
C ILE A 68 5.87 -17.61 -7.49
N ILE A 69 6.13 -16.33 -7.74
CA ILE A 69 7.39 -15.86 -8.32
C ILE A 69 8.27 -15.29 -7.20
N PRO A 70 9.59 -15.49 -7.21
CA PRO A 70 10.52 -14.79 -6.33
C PRO A 70 10.48 -13.27 -6.54
N GLY A 71 10.61 -12.51 -5.45
CA GLY A 71 10.84 -11.06 -5.46
C GLY A 71 12.27 -10.69 -5.08
N ASN A 72 12.54 -9.41 -4.81
CA ASN A 72 13.89 -8.96 -4.45
C ASN A 72 14.26 -9.28 -3.01
N HIS A 73 13.30 -9.48 -2.10
CA HIS A 73 13.54 -9.92 -0.72
C HIS A 73 13.64 -11.45 -0.55
N ASP A 74 13.14 -12.21 -1.50
CA ASP A 74 13.20 -13.67 -1.48
C ASP A 74 13.69 -14.31 -2.80
N PRO A 75 14.76 -13.77 -3.46
CA PRO A 75 15.20 -14.20 -4.78
C PRO A 75 15.70 -15.65 -4.81
N SER A 76 16.00 -16.21 -3.65
CA SER A 76 16.52 -17.57 -3.49
C SER A 76 15.42 -18.64 -3.29
N ILE A 77 14.13 -18.25 -3.25
CA ILE A 77 13.04 -19.21 -3.08
C ILE A 77 13.00 -20.23 -4.22
N LYS A 78 12.89 -21.53 -3.88
CA LYS A 78 12.92 -22.64 -4.86
C LYS A 78 11.83 -23.66 -4.55
N GLN A 79 11.35 -24.35 -5.60
CA GLN A 79 10.38 -25.42 -5.48
C GLN A 79 10.77 -26.48 -4.45
N GLN A 80 12.05 -26.84 -4.38
CA GLN A 80 12.55 -27.89 -3.48
C GLN A 80 12.41 -27.58 -1.98
N TYR A 81 12.08 -26.34 -1.60
CA TYR A 81 11.84 -25.96 -0.20
C TYR A 81 10.43 -26.29 0.28
N PHE A 82 9.56 -26.69 -0.65
CA PHE A 82 8.17 -27.06 -0.38
C PHE A 82 7.91 -28.51 -0.73
N THR A 83 7.16 -29.18 0.12
CA THR A 83 6.74 -30.58 -0.06
C THR A 83 5.25 -30.67 -0.40
N SER A 84 4.54 -29.55 -0.39
CA SER A 84 3.12 -29.45 -0.71
C SER A 84 2.90 -29.47 -2.22
N ASP A 85 2.04 -30.38 -2.70
CA ASP A 85 1.74 -30.53 -4.13
C ASP A 85 0.95 -29.37 -4.72
N ASN A 86 0.38 -28.51 -3.88
CA ASN A 86 -0.40 -27.36 -4.31
C ASN A 86 0.43 -26.05 -4.39
N ILE A 87 1.74 -26.10 -4.15
CA ILE A 87 2.66 -24.98 -4.31
C ILE A 87 3.47 -25.15 -5.59
N ARG A 88 3.51 -24.11 -6.42
CA ARG A 88 4.40 -24.00 -7.59
C ARG A 88 5.21 -22.73 -7.53
N VAL A 89 6.53 -22.85 -7.52
CA VAL A 89 7.48 -21.73 -7.55
C VAL A 89 8.04 -21.58 -8.97
N PHE A 90 7.86 -20.41 -9.56
CA PHE A 90 8.42 -20.05 -10.85
C PHE A 90 9.80 -19.38 -10.66
N GLY A 91 10.82 -20.20 -10.42
CA GLY A 91 12.20 -19.71 -10.30
C GLY A 91 12.84 -19.30 -11.63
N LYS A 92 12.13 -19.49 -12.75
CA LYS A 92 12.48 -19.02 -14.10
C LYS A 92 11.23 -18.48 -14.78
N SER A 93 11.40 -17.60 -15.74
CA SER A 93 10.28 -17.10 -16.53
C SER A 93 9.62 -18.23 -17.31
N GLU A 94 8.29 -18.23 -17.35
CA GLU A 94 7.52 -19.30 -17.97
C GLU A 94 6.17 -18.79 -18.50
N ILE A 95 5.75 -19.31 -19.66
CA ILE A 95 4.41 -19.10 -20.20
C ILE A 95 3.52 -20.25 -19.76
N ILE A 96 2.40 -19.94 -19.10
CA ILE A 96 1.39 -20.93 -18.73
C ILE A 96 -0.03 -20.49 -19.13
N LYS A 97 -0.93 -21.46 -19.28
CA LYS A 97 -2.36 -21.23 -19.55
C LYS A 97 -3.16 -21.67 -18.35
N LEU A 98 -4.04 -20.80 -17.85
CA LEU A 98 -4.88 -21.03 -16.67
C LEU A 98 -6.28 -20.49 -16.89
N GLY A 99 -7.24 -21.11 -16.21
CA GLY A 99 -8.67 -20.74 -16.27
C GLY A 99 -9.45 -21.51 -17.34
N GLU A 100 -10.76 -21.31 -17.34
CA GLU A 100 -11.70 -21.84 -18.33
C GLU A 100 -12.68 -20.74 -18.74
N PRO A 101 -12.54 -20.16 -19.96
CA PRO A 101 -11.51 -20.45 -20.98
C PRO A 101 -10.11 -20.06 -20.55
N PRO A 102 -9.04 -20.72 -21.10
CA PRO A 102 -7.69 -20.49 -20.64
C PRO A 102 -7.12 -19.14 -21.12
N ALA A 103 -6.69 -18.31 -20.18
CA ALA A 103 -5.87 -17.13 -20.45
C ALA A 103 -4.37 -17.50 -20.42
N THR A 104 -3.58 -16.82 -21.23
CA THR A 104 -2.12 -16.99 -21.26
C THR A 104 -1.45 -15.98 -20.31
N PHE A 105 -0.60 -16.50 -19.44
CA PHE A 105 0.21 -15.72 -18.51
C PHE A 105 1.68 -15.92 -18.79
N LEU A 106 2.46 -14.83 -18.77
CA LEU A 106 3.92 -14.86 -18.67
C LEU A 106 4.31 -14.51 -17.23
N PHE A 107 4.89 -15.45 -16.52
CA PHE A 107 5.45 -15.27 -15.18
C PHE A 107 6.92 -14.89 -15.29
N ILE A 108 7.30 -13.77 -14.69
CA ILE A 108 8.67 -13.28 -14.67
C ILE A 108 9.09 -13.07 -13.20
N PRO A 109 9.93 -13.97 -12.64
CA PRO A 109 10.52 -13.76 -11.31
C PRO A 109 11.49 -12.59 -11.32
N TYR A 110 11.82 -12.06 -10.15
CA TYR A 110 12.85 -11.06 -10.01
C TYR A 110 14.23 -11.57 -10.44
N LEU A 111 14.89 -10.82 -11.33
CA LEU A 111 16.22 -11.10 -11.89
C LEU A 111 17.09 -9.82 -11.78
N PRO A 112 18.04 -9.74 -10.84
CA PRO A 112 18.71 -8.47 -10.48
C PRO A 112 19.49 -7.80 -11.61
N ALA A 113 19.86 -8.55 -12.67
CA ALA A 113 20.67 -8.04 -13.77
C ALA A 113 19.89 -7.78 -15.08
N LYS A 114 18.56 -7.88 -15.04
CA LYS A 114 17.71 -7.75 -16.25
C LYS A 114 16.58 -6.74 -16.00
N SER A 115 16.06 -6.16 -17.08
CA SER A 115 14.76 -5.52 -17.10
C SER A 115 13.64 -6.52 -17.43
N ILE A 116 12.41 -6.20 -17.07
CA ILE A 116 11.23 -7.00 -17.48
C ILE A 116 11.11 -7.01 -19.00
N GLY A 117 11.39 -5.88 -19.67
CA GLY A 117 11.35 -5.78 -21.13
C GLY A 117 12.33 -6.72 -21.83
N GLU A 118 13.57 -6.84 -21.32
CA GLU A 118 14.57 -7.82 -21.85
C GLU A 118 14.07 -9.26 -21.73
N VAL A 119 13.45 -9.59 -20.59
CA VAL A 119 12.91 -10.95 -20.41
C VAL A 119 11.72 -11.20 -21.34
N ILE A 120 10.80 -10.24 -21.52
CA ILE A 120 9.69 -10.40 -22.47
C ILE A 120 10.22 -10.65 -23.90
N ALA A 121 11.32 -9.99 -24.29
CA ALA A 121 11.93 -10.18 -25.60
C ALA A 121 12.32 -11.65 -25.91
N GLU A 122 12.77 -12.39 -24.86
CA GLU A 122 13.13 -13.81 -24.99
C GLU A 122 11.91 -14.71 -25.28
N TYR A 123 10.70 -14.27 -24.90
CA TYR A 123 9.46 -15.06 -25.03
C TYR A 123 8.54 -14.56 -26.17
N LYS A 124 8.87 -13.44 -26.81
CA LYS A 124 8.00 -12.72 -27.76
C LYS A 124 7.37 -13.64 -28.84
N GLU A 125 8.15 -14.52 -29.45
CA GLU A 125 7.68 -15.40 -30.52
C GLU A 125 6.69 -16.48 -30.05
N ASN A 126 6.62 -16.74 -28.73
CA ASN A 126 5.75 -17.73 -28.14
C ASN A 126 4.48 -17.12 -27.51
N LEU A 127 4.41 -15.79 -27.45
CA LEU A 127 3.28 -15.08 -26.81
C LEU A 127 2.12 -14.92 -27.83
N PRO A 128 0.89 -15.25 -27.46
CA PRO A 128 -0.29 -14.98 -28.28
C PRO A 128 -0.62 -13.49 -28.31
N LYS A 129 -1.59 -13.09 -29.12
CA LYS A 129 -2.07 -11.70 -29.16
C LYS A 129 -2.63 -11.20 -27.82
N LEU A 130 -3.26 -12.07 -27.03
CA LEU A 130 -3.82 -11.75 -25.72
C LEU A 130 -3.06 -12.53 -24.65
N TRP A 131 -2.36 -11.81 -23.78
CA TRP A 131 -1.59 -12.39 -22.68
C TRP A 131 -1.45 -11.40 -21.54
N ILE A 132 -1.22 -11.93 -20.33
CA ILE A 132 -1.10 -11.20 -19.09
C ILE A 132 0.33 -11.38 -18.56
N LEU A 133 0.93 -10.29 -18.09
CA LEU A 133 2.21 -10.30 -17.39
C LEU A 133 1.99 -10.40 -15.90
N ILE A 134 2.67 -11.32 -15.24
CA ILE A 134 2.85 -11.37 -13.78
C ILE A 134 4.35 -11.21 -13.50
N GLY A 135 4.75 -10.16 -12.80
CA GLY A 135 6.15 -9.85 -12.55
C GLY A 135 6.39 -9.18 -11.21
N HIS A 136 7.66 -8.85 -10.94
CA HIS A 136 8.08 -8.13 -9.75
C HIS A 136 9.14 -7.10 -10.12
N GLY A 137 8.85 -5.81 -9.90
CA GLY A 137 9.75 -4.71 -10.26
C GLY A 137 9.05 -3.39 -10.53
N ASP A 138 9.80 -2.40 -10.99
CA ASP A 138 9.37 -1.02 -11.19
C ASP A 138 8.74 -0.79 -12.56
N TYR A 139 7.57 -0.16 -12.60
CA TYR A 139 7.03 0.43 -13.82
C TYR A 139 7.47 1.88 -13.95
N MET A 140 8.24 2.17 -14.99
CA MET A 140 8.83 3.49 -15.25
C MET A 140 7.85 4.39 -16.01
N VAL A 141 7.22 5.33 -15.29
CA VAL A 141 6.32 6.35 -15.86
C VAL A 141 7.06 7.70 -15.95
N GLY A 142 7.81 7.91 -17.03
CA GLY A 142 8.52 9.19 -17.26
C GLY A 142 9.78 9.34 -16.40
N LEU A 143 9.99 10.51 -15.81
CA LEU A 143 11.05 10.73 -14.82
C LEU A 143 10.73 9.90 -13.59
N HIS A 144 11.67 9.06 -13.19
CA HIS A 144 11.53 8.09 -12.12
C HIS A 144 11.24 8.78 -10.78
N ASP A 145 10.07 8.53 -10.21
CA ASP A 145 9.85 8.73 -8.79
C ASP A 145 10.39 7.47 -8.08
N PRO A 146 11.47 7.59 -7.29
CA PRO A 146 12.04 6.44 -6.61
C PRO A 146 10.97 5.80 -5.71
N ASN A 147 11.00 4.45 -5.63
CA ASN A 147 10.21 3.74 -4.63
C ASN A 147 10.51 4.35 -3.24
N PRO A 148 9.52 4.92 -2.53
CA PRO A 148 9.78 5.58 -1.26
C PRO A 148 10.22 4.62 -0.15
N TYR A 149 10.06 3.32 -0.35
CA TYR A 149 10.40 2.27 0.61
C TYR A 149 11.77 1.65 0.34
N GLU A 150 12.22 1.63 -0.93
CA GLU A 150 13.48 1.03 -1.34
C GLU A 150 14.23 1.91 -2.35
N PRO A 151 15.44 2.41 -2.01
CA PRO A 151 16.22 3.20 -2.94
C PRO A 151 16.78 2.32 -4.06
N GLY A 152 16.57 2.72 -5.31
CA GLY A 152 17.07 2.02 -6.49
C GLY A 152 16.02 1.84 -7.57
N ILE A 153 16.38 1.11 -8.62
CA ILE A 153 15.49 0.68 -9.69
C ILE A 153 15.58 -0.84 -9.75
N TYR A 154 14.46 -1.50 -9.58
CA TYR A 154 14.38 -2.94 -9.52
C TYR A 154 13.67 -3.48 -10.77
N MET A 155 14.42 -4.19 -11.62
CA MET A 155 13.89 -4.89 -12.78
C MET A 155 12.85 -4.07 -13.59
N PRO A 156 13.25 -2.93 -14.20
CA PRO A 156 12.34 -1.95 -14.76
C PRO A 156 11.52 -2.49 -15.94
N LEU A 157 10.26 -2.06 -16.01
CA LEU A 157 9.39 -2.17 -17.17
C LEU A 157 9.09 -0.76 -17.69
N THR A 158 9.40 -0.47 -18.95
CA THR A 158 9.20 0.86 -19.52
C THR A 158 7.87 0.98 -20.27
N ARG A 159 7.43 2.21 -20.49
CA ARG A 159 6.26 2.50 -21.33
C ARG A 159 6.46 1.97 -22.77
N ASN A 160 7.70 2.04 -23.30
CA ASN A 160 8.03 1.55 -24.63
C ASN A 160 7.88 0.02 -24.70
N ASP A 161 8.29 -0.71 -23.67
CA ASP A 161 8.10 -2.16 -23.62
C ASP A 161 6.61 -2.52 -23.65
N ILE A 162 5.78 -1.81 -22.89
CA ILE A 162 4.33 -2.03 -22.89
C ILE A 162 3.71 -1.76 -24.27
N GLN A 163 4.13 -0.70 -24.95
CA GLN A 163 3.63 -0.38 -26.28
C GLN A 163 4.07 -1.41 -27.32
N TYR A 164 5.31 -1.88 -27.25
CA TYR A 164 5.89 -2.80 -28.21
C TYR A 164 5.39 -4.24 -28.07
N TYR A 165 5.36 -4.77 -26.82
CA TYR A 165 4.94 -6.14 -26.54
C TYR A 165 3.43 -6.30 -26.33
N ASN A 166 2.76 -5.21 -26.02
CA ASN A 166 1.30 -5.06 -25.89
C ASN A 166 0.59 -6.14 -25.03
N PRO A 167 1.03 -6.41 -23.78
CA PRO A 167 0.24 -7.21 -22.86
C PRO A 167 -1.13 -6.58 -22.63
N VAL A 168 -2.16 -7.41 -22.41
CA VAL A 168 -3.51 -6.89 -22.12
C VAL A 168 -3.65 -6.40 -20.70
N LYS A 169 -2.96 -7.05 -19.76
CA LYS A 169 -2.85 -6.67 -18.35
C LYS A 169 -1.44 -6.97 -17.84
N ILE A 170 -1.03 -6.20 -16.86
CA ILE A 170 0.28 -6.28 -16.20
C ILE A 170 0.03 -6.19 -14.70
N ILE A 171 0.44 -7.20 -13.95
CA ILE A 171 0.32 -7.25 -12.50
C ILE A 171 1.73 -7.39 -11.93
N LEU A 172 2.16 -6.39 -11.18
CA LEU A 172 3.50 -6.32 -10.61
C LEU A 172 3.45 -6.29 -9.07
N GLY A 173 4.40 -6.95 -8.44
CA GLY A 173 4.80 -6.70 -7.05
C GLY A 173 5.96 -5.71 -6.98
N HIS A 174 6.49 -5.48 -5.78
CA HIS A 174 7.55 -4.57 -5.38
C HIS A 174 7.05 -3.24 -4.78
N ILE A 175 5.98 -2.67 -5.30
CA ILE A 175 5.41 -1.43 -4.75
C ILE A 175 4.32 -1.80 -3.75
N HIS A 176 4.56 -1.52 -2.46
CA HIS A 176 3.63 -1.86 -1.37
C HIS A 176 2.32 -1.06 -1.41
N LYS A 177 2.31 0.06 -2.14
CA LYS A 177 1.12 0.87 -2.37
C LYS A 177 0.30 0.30 -3.53
N LYS A 178 -1.01 0.21 -3.34
CA LYS A 178 -1.93 -0.12 -4.42
C LYS A 178 -1.89 0.95 -5.51
N ILE A 179 -1.70 0.53 -6.77
CA ILE A 179 -1.65 1.41 -7.94
C ILE A 179 -2.45 0.78 -9.09
N ASN A 180 -3.23 1.60 -9.80
CA ASN A 180 -3.90 1.23 -11.05
C ASN A 180 -3.62 2.31 -12.11
N LEU A 181 -2.85 1.95 -13.14
CA LEU A 181 -2.47 2.80 -14.26
C LEU A 181 -3.01 2.23 -15.58
N GLY A 182 -4.28 1.87 -15.62
CA GLY A 182 -4.97 1.32 -16.77
C GLY A 182 -4.61 -0.13 -17.07
N LYS A 183 -3.49 -0.40 -17.73
CA LYS A 183 -3.03 -1.78 -17.97
C LYS A 183 -2.16 -2.32 -16.82
N VAL A 184 -1.49 -1.45 -16.06
CA VAL A 184 -0.53 -1.82 -15.02
C VAL A 184 -1.19 -1.72 -13.64
N TYR A 185 -1.09 -2.79 -12.88
CA TYR A 185 -1.65 -2.93 -11.54
C TYR A 185 -0.58 -3.36 -10.56
N TYR A 186 -0.49 -2.67 -9.43
CA TYR A 186 0.18 -3.14 -8.22
C TYR A 186 -0.89 -3.43 -7.18
N PRO A 187 -1.04 -4.67 -6.70
CA PRO A 187 -1.98 -4.97 -5.61
C PRO A 187 -1.57 -4.30 -4.30
N GLY A 188 -0.27 -4.04 -4.12
CA GLY A 188 0.33 -3.64 -2.88
C GLY A 188 0.51 -4.78 -1.89
N SER A 189 1.04 -4.50 -0.71
CA SER A 189 1.13 -5.46 0.39
C SER A 189 -0.27 -5.78 0.95
N PRO A 190 -0.56 -7.04 1.32
CA PRO A 190 -1.90 -7.45 1.77
C PRO A 190 -2.25 -6.97 3.19
N CYS A 191 -1.26 -6.57 3.99
CA CYS A 191 -1.43 -5.81 5.22
C CYS A 191 -0.40 -4.70 5.28
N GLY A 192 -0.63 -3.64 6.06
CA GLY A 192 0.38 -2.61 6.28
C GLY A 192 1.58 -3.21 7.02
N LEU A 193 2.79 -3.05 6.49
CA LEU A 193 4.03 -3.54 7.09
C LEU A 193 4.57 -2.55 8.12
N ASP A 194 4.30 -1.26 7.91
CA ASP A 194 4.57 -0.19 8.85
C ASP A 194 3.53 0.95 8.76
N ILE A 195 3.67 1.96 9.63
CA ILE A 195 2.73 3.09 9.76
C ILE A 195 2.62 3.96 8.49
N ASN A 196 3.59 3.92 7.57
CA ASN A 196 3.56 4.71 6.33
C ASN A 196 2.72 4.03 5.25
N GLU A 197 2.44 2.74 5.40
CA GLU A 197 1.56 2.00 4.50
C GLU A 197 0.08 2.18 4.87
N THR A 198 -0.42 3.36 4.63
CA THR A 198 -1.71 3.84 5.12
C THR A 198 -2.92 3.30 4.34
N GLY A 199 -4.07 3.31 5.01
CA GLY A 199 -5.37 2.98 4.43
C GLY A 199 -5.67 1.48 4.37
N LYS A 200 -6.83 1.16 3.79
CA LYS A 200 -7.28 -0.22 3.59
C LYS A 200 -6.43 -0.92 2.55
N ARG A 201 -6.10 -2.17 2.81
CA ARG A 201 -5.32 -3.03 1.90
C ARG A 201 -6.24 -3.83 1.00
N SER A 202 -5.71 -4.26 -0.14
CA SER A 202 -6.51 -4.97 -1.14
C SER A 202 -5.70 -6.05 -1.86
N PHE A 203 -6.42 -6.93 -2.56
CA PHE A 203 -5.89 -7.87 -3.52
C PHE A 203 -6.71 -7.80 -4.82
N LEU A 204 -6.20 -8.42 -5.88
CA LEU A 204 -6.82 -8.39 -7.20
C LEU A 204 -7.41 -9.76 -7.55
N ILE A 205 -8.62 -9.76 -8.10
CA ILE A 205 -9.20 -10.92 -8.77
C ILE A 205 -9.16 -10.67 -10.27
N VAL A 206 -8.58 -11.62 -11.01
CA VAL A 206 -8.50 -11.60 -12.47
C VAL A 206 -9.48 -12.60 -13.05
N ASN A 207 -10.45 -12.13 -13.81
CA ASN A 207 -11.32 -12.99 -14.59
C ASN A 207 -10.61 -13.41 -15.89
N THR A 208 -10.39 -14.71 -16.09
CA THR A 208 -9.64 -15.23 -17.24
C THR A 208 -10.42 -15.23 -18.54
N ASP A 209 -11.76 -15.15 -18.49
CA ASP A 209 -12.63 -15.04 -19.65
C ASP A 209 -12.71 -13.61 -20.19
N THR A 210 -13.05 -12.65 -19.30
CA THR A 210 -13.23 -11.25 -19.67
C THR A 210 -11.94 -10.45 -19.63
N LEU A 211 -10.88 -10.96 -18.98
CA LEU A 211 -9.61 -10.29 -18.66
C LEU A 211 -9.82 -9.03 -17.79
N GLU A 212 -10.93 -8.98 -17.06
CA GLU A 212 -11.21 -7.93 -16.10
C GLU A 212 -10.41 -8.16 -14.83
N VAL A 213 -9.92 -7.05 -14.24
CA VAL A 213 -9.22 -7.04 -12.95
C VAL A 213 -10.05 -6.28 -11.95
N VAL A 214 -10.51 -6.96 -10.91
CA VAL A 214 -11.34 -6.40 -9.85
C VAL A 214 -10.56 -6.35 -8.55
N GLU A 215 -10.60 -5.20 -7.90
CA GLU A 215 -10.00 -5.01 -6.59
C GLU A 215 -10.96 -5.45 -5.48
N ASN A 216 -10.42 -6.18 -4.49
CA ASN A 216 -11.15 -6.60 -3.30
C ASN A 216 -10.41 -6.15 -2.04
N VAL A 217 -11.13 -5.54 -1.10
CA VAL A 217 -10.57 -5.09 0.19
C VAL A 217 -10.32 -6.30 1.09
N ILE A 218 -9.20 -6.29 1.80
CA ILE A 218 -8.83 -7.31 2.79
C ILE A 218 -9.28 -6.84 4.17
N ASP A 219 -9.85 -7.73 4.95
CA ASP A 219 -10.11 -7.51 6.37
C ASP A 219 -8.83 -7.73 7.18
N THR A 220 -8.03 -6.66 7.33
CA THR A 220 -6.75 -6.70 8.04
C THR A 220 -6.91 -6.50 9.54
N ASP A 221 -5.92 -6.92 10.35
CA ASP A 221 -5.91 -6.72 11.80
C ASP A 221 -5.69 -5.25 12.17
N TYR A 222 -4.93 -4.52 11.33
CA TYR A 222 -4.62 -3.10 11.51
C TYR A 222 -4.86 -2.31 10.23
N ILE A 223 -5.28 -1.05 10.40
CA ILE A 223 -5.40 -0.06 9.33
C ILE A 223 -4.61 1.16 9.80
N PHE A 224 -3.52 1.47 9.11
CA PHE A 224 -2.61 2.54 9.50
C PHE A 224 -3.00 3.88 8.89
N PHE A 225 -2.80 4.96 9.67
CA PHE A 225 -2.85 6.34 9.19
C PHE A 225 -1.69 7.13 9.79
N ASN A 226 -0.95 7.84 8.93
CA ASN A 226 0.15 8.70 9.30
C ASN A 226 -0.16 10.11 8.80
N GLU A 227 -0.59 10.98 9.71
CA GLU A 227 -1.22 12.24 9.37
C GLU A 227 -0.44 13.43 9.94
N THR A 228 -0.51 14.54 9.23
CA THR A 228 0.01 15.82 9.69
C THR A 228 -1.08 16.87 9.61
N LEU A 229 -1.29 17.63 10.68
CA LEU A 229 -2.23 18.74 10.75
C LEU A 229 -1.50 20.04 11.10
N ILE A 230 -2.09 21.16 10.68
CA ILE A 230 -1.61 22.50 11.00
C ILE A 230 -2.55 23.14 12.01
N SER A 231 -2.00 23.48 13.17
CA SER A 231 -2.68 24.28 14.20
C SER A 231 -2.49 25.76 13.93
N LEU A 232 -3.57 26.54 14.07
CA LEU A 232 -3.61 27.97 13.85
C LEU A 232 -3.98 28.68 15.14
N PRO A 233 -3.24 29.74 15.55
CA PRO A 233 -3.52 30.50 16.74
C PRO A 233 -4.65 31.50 16.43
N THR A 234 -5.85 31.00 16.24
CA THR A 234 -7.05 31.82 15.96
C THR A 234 -7.92 31.92 17.19
N THR A 235 -8.91 32.83 17.19
CA THR A 235 -9.86 33.00 18.31
C THR A 235 -10.56 31.69 18.66
N ASN A 236 -10.85 30.85 17.64
CA ASN A 236 -11.53 29.55 17.78
C ASN A 236 -10.58 28.38 17.42
N GLU A 237 -9.30 28.46 17.84
CA GLU A 237 -8.28 27.48 17.43
C GLU A 237 -8.63 26.03 17.79
N PHE A 238 -9.25 25.81 18.96
CA PHE A 238 -9.58 24.47 19.44
C PHE A 238 -10.76 23.85 18.68
N GLU A 239 -11.75 24.65 18.33
CA GLU A 239 -12.86 24.22 17.46
C GLU A 239 -12.37 23.98 16.03
N TYR A 240 -11.45 24.81 15.57
CA TYR A 240 -10.81 24.64 14.25
C TYR A 240 -10.07 23.32 14.16
N ILE A 241 -9.20 22.99 15.12
CA ILE A 241 -8.43 21.74 15.09
C ILE A 241 -9.33 20.50 15.23
N GLU A 242 -10.34 20.56 16.11
CA GLU A 242 -11.33 19.49 16.26
C GLU A 242 -12.04 19.22 14.92
N ARG A 243 -12.50 20.26 14.24
CA ARG A 243 -13.11 20.14 12.92
C ARG A 243 -12.16 19.54 11.90
N LYS A 244 -10.88 19.97 11.86
CA LYS A 244 -9.85 19.41 10.96
C LYS A 244 -9.59 17.94 11.24
N ILE A 245 -9.52 17.52 12.47
CA ILE A 245 -9.40 16.10 12.85
C ILE A 245 -10.62 15.31 12.36
N GLN A 246 -11.83 15.84 12.55
CA GLN A 246 -13.06 15.17 12.07
C GLN A 246 -13.11 15.08 10.54
N GLU A 247 -12.66 16.11 9.82
CA GLU A 247 -12.54 16.09 8.35
C GLU A 247 -11.53 15.05 7.89
N MET A 248 -10.38 14.96 8.54
CA MET A 248 -9.36 13.94 8.31
C MET A 248 -9.91 12.52 8.50
N VAL A 249 -10.55 12.25 9.63
CA VAL A 249 -11.15 10.95 9.93
C VAL A 249 -12.22 10.55 8.91
N ARG A 250 -13.05 11.50 8.43
CA ARG A 250 -14.05 11.22 7.39
C ARG A 250 -13.42 10.76 6.07
N LYS A 251 -12.25 11.33 5.70
CA LYS A 251 -11.52 10.94 4.49
C LYS A 251 -11.00 9.50 4.53
N TRP A 252 -10.78 8.92 5.72
CA TRP A 252 -10.30 7.55 5.87
C TRP A 252 -11.31 6.50 5.38
N ASN A 253 -12.58 6.87 5.27
CA ASN A 253 -13.67 5.96 4.85
C ASN A 253 -13.71 4.66 5.69
N ILE A 254 -13.60 4.79 7.01
CA ILE A 254 -13.57 3.69 7.97
C ILE A 254 -14.98 3.44 8.51
N GLY A 255 -15.40 2.17 8.43
CA GLY A 255 -16.65 1.72 9.02
C GLY A 255 -16.58 1.66 10.56
N LYS A 256 -17.75 1.67 11.21
CA LYS A 256 -17.82 1.61 12.69
C LYS A 256 -17.10 0.39 13.28
N ASN A 257 -17.19 -0.75 12.60
CA ASN A 257 -16.56 -2.00 13.03
C ASN A 257 -15.04 -2.03 12.80
N GLU A 258 -14.50 -1.09 12.03
CA GLU A 258 -13.08 -1.02 11.70
C GLU A 258 -12.32 -0.03 12.60
N ALA A 259 -13.04 0.81 13.36
CA ALA A 259 -12.41 1.85 14.19
C ALA A 259 -11.38 1.28 15.19
N SER A 260 -11.66 0.13 15.79
CA SER A 260 -10.74 -0.55 16.73
C SER A 260 -9.45 -1.07 16.06
N LYS A 261 -9.45 -1.26 14.74
CA LYS A 261 -8.31 -1.68 13.94
C LYS A 261 -7.39 -0.53 13.56
N VAL A 262 -7.87 0.71 13.65
CA VAL A 262 -7.08 1.89 13.28
C VAL A 262 -5.91 2.09 14.22
N ARG A 263 -4.74 2.33 13.62
CA ARG A 263 -3.51 2.77 14.30
C ARG A 263 -3.07 4.07 13.67
N ILE A 264 -3.03 5.13 14.46
CA ILE A 264 -2.72 6.48 13.98
C ILE A 264 -1.41 6.98 14.53
N ARG A 265 -0.56 7.54 13.68
CA ARG A 265 0.49 8.48 14.03
C ARG A 265 0.02 9.87 13.60
N LEU A 266 -0.01 10.79 14.54
CA LEU A 266 -0.43 12.17 14.26
C LEU A 266 0.66 13.14 14.66
N LYS A 267 1.05 13.98 13.72
CA LYS A 267 1.91 15.14 13.95
C LYS A 267 1.09 16.42 13.78
N ILE A 268 1.26 17.34 14.71
CA ILE A 268 0.67 18.69 14.59
C ILE A 268 1.81 19.69 14.52
N LYS A 269 1.73 20.60 13.56
CA LYS A 269 2.68 21.69 13.33
C LYS A 269 1.99 23.04 13.50
N GLY A 270 2.77 24.11 13.58
CA GLY A 270 2.27 25.48 13.57
C GLY A 270 2.21 26.12 14.95
N TYR A 271 1.11 26.76 15.28
CA TYR A 271 1.04 27.63 16.46
C TYR A 271 -0.26 27.39 17.26
N THR A 272 -0.17 27.61 18.58
CA THR A 272 -1.30 27.48 19.50
C THR A 272 -1.17 28.45 20.65
N SER A 273 -2.29 28.84 21.25
CA SER A 273 -2.30 29.59 22.52
C SER A 273 -1.98 28.68 23.71
N ASN A 274 -2.26 27.36 23.62
CA ASN A 274 -2.07 26.42 24.73
C ASN A 274 -1.84 24.98 24.24
N LYS A 275 -0.58 24.49 24.32
CA LYS A 275 -0.20 23.14 23.89
C LYS A 275 -0.92 22.03 24.67
N ASN A 276 -1.13 22.19 25.97
CA ASN A 276 -1.76 21.15 26.79
C ASN A 276 -3.23 20.97 26.38
N LYS A 277 -3.94 22.08 26.18
CA LYS A 277 -5.33 22.03 25.72
C LYS A 277 -5.45 21.49 24.30
N LEU A 278 -4.51 21.82 23.41
CA LEU A 278 -4.43 21.26 22.07
C LEU A 278 -4.28 19.74 22.10
N LEU A 279 -3.38 19.23 22.96
CA LEU A 279 -3.17 17.80 23.14
C LEU A 279 -4.42 17.10 23.69
N GLU A 280 -5.06 17.67 24.71
CA GLU A 280 -6.27 17.14 25.33
C GLU A 280 -7.42 17.00 24.33
N ILE A 281 -7.71 18.05 23.57
CA ILE A 281 -8.77 18.06 22.53
C ILE A 281 -8.45 17.05 21.43
N THR A 282 -7.18 16.98 20.99
CA THR A 282 -6.75 16.02 19.99
C THR A 282 -7.00 14.58 20.45
N LYS A 283 -6.61 14.25 21.68
CA LYS A 283 -6.81 12.92 22.25
C LYS A 283 -8.30 12.58 22.45
N GLU A 284 -9.10 13.53 22.92
CA GLU A 284 -10.55 13.33 23.09
C GLU A 284 -11.25 13.11 21.74
N THR A 285 -10.90 13.89 20.72
CA THR A 285 -11.49 13.75 19.38
C THR A 285 -11.15 12.41 18.74
N LEU A 286 -9.97 11.87 19.02
CA LEU A 286 -9.47 10.59 18.49
C LEU A 286 -9.62 9.40 19.45
N LYS A 287 -10.38 9.51 20.55
CA LYS A 287 -10.50 8.50 21.60
C LYS A 287 -10.97 7.11 21.13
N ASN A 288 -11.65 7.04 19.98
CA ASN A 288 -12.12 5.78 19.40
C ASN A 288 -11.04 5.03 18.62
N PHE A 289 -9.85 5.61 18.46
CA PHE A 289 -8.74 5.06 17.71
C PHE A 289 -7.54 4.81 18.63
N THR A 290 -6.62 3.95 18.19
CA THR A 290 -5.40 3.66 18.97
C THR A 290 -4.22 4.37 18.32
N PHE A 291 -3.44 5.09 19.11
CA PHE A 291 -2.19 5.66 18.63
C PHE A 291 -1.14 4.57 18.40
N TYR A 292 -0.44 4.68 17.27
CA TYR A 292 0.60 3.73 16.88
C TYR A 292 1.70 3.66 17.93
N ASN A 293 2.07 2.44 18.34
CA ASN A 293 3.03 2.18 19.42
C ASN A 293 2.72 2.94 20.74
N HIS A 294 1.44 3.24 21.00
CA HIS A 294 0.99 4.03 22.16
C HIS A 294 1.65 5.41 22.27
N GLN A 295 2.16 5.96 21.15
CA GLN A 295 2.76 7.29 21.10
C GLN A 295 1.68 8.36 21.08
N GLU A 296 1.83 9.38 21.94
CA GLU A 296 0.95 10.55 21.89
C GLU A 296 1.12 11.35 20.59
N PRO A 297 0.14 12.21 20.23
CA PRO A 297 0.31 13.15 19.12
C PRO A 297 1.60 13.97 19.27
N ASP A 298 2.38 14.04 18.19
CA ASP A 298 3.63 14.81 18.18
C ASP A 298 3.35 16.31 18.01
N LEU A 299 3.66 17.10 19.05
CA LEU A 299 3.55 18.55 19.08
C LEU A 299 4.93 19.25 19.10
N SER A 300 5.99 18.55 18.73
CA SER A 300 7.35 19.10 18.77
C SER A 300 7.53 20.34 17.86
N GLU A 301 6.78 20.40 16.75
CA GLU A 301 6.78 21.52 15.79
C GLU A 301 5.62 22.50 16.03
N VAL A 302 5.02 22.50 17.22
CA VAL A 302 4.04 23.53 17.62
C VAL A 302 4.71 24.56 18.51
N SER A 303 4.55 25.84 18.18
CA SER A 303 5.01 26.98 19.00
C SER A 303 3.84 27.65 19.70
N ILE A 304 4.09 28.24 20.90
CA ILE A 304 3.08 29.05 21.59
C ILE A 304 3.10 30.46 21.01
N PHE A 305 1.92 30.99 20.68
CA PHE A 305 1.76 32.31 20.11
C PHE A 305 0.48 32.99 20.58
N ASN A 306 0.58 34.25 21.07
CA ASN A 306 -0.51 34.97 21.71
C ASN A 306 -0.59 36.46 21.33
N ASP A 307 -0.12 36.88 20.15
CA ASP A 307 -0.22 38.24 19.66
C ASP A 307 -1.57 38.48 18.95
N PRO A 308 -2.50 39.27 19.50
CA PRO A 308 -3.84 39.43 18.94
C PRO A 308 -3.87 40.07 17.55
N GLU A 309 -2.92 41.01 17.25
CA GLU A 309 -2.90 41.70 15.97
C GLU A 309 -2.46 40.75 14.84
N ARG A 310 -1.43 39.93 15.09
CA ARG A 310 -0.97 38.91 14.15
C ARG A 310 -1.98 37.77 14.02
N ILE A 311 -2.67 37.38 15.09
CA ILE A 311 -3.76 36.41 15.04
C ILE A 311 -4.86 36.83 14.05
N ALA A 312 -5.27 38.10 14.07
CA ALA A 312 -6.27 38.62 13.15
C ALA A 312 -5.81 38.55 11.67
N ILE A 313 -4.49 38.67 11.42
CA ILE A 313 -3.91 38.49 10.08
C ILE A 313 -3.99 37.05 9.66
N VAL A 314 -3.66 36.11 10.56
CA VAL A 314 -3.72 34.66 10.31
C VAL A 314 -5.15 34.20 9.99
N GLU A 315 -6.15 34.71 10.68
CA GLU A 315 -7.57 34.42 10.41
C GLU A 315 -7.96 34.84 8.99
N LYS A 316 -7.62 36.07 8.57
CA LYS A 316 -7.88 36.55 7.22
C LYS A 316 -7.15 35.71 6.16
N LEU A 317 -5.89 35.38 6.42
CA LEU A 317 -5.10 34.53 5.52
C LEU A 317 -5.73 33.14 5.34
N ARG A 318 -6.11 32.48 6.42
CA ARG A 318 -6.81 31.19 6.39
C ARG A 318 -8.05 31.27 5.52
N ASP A 319 -8.91 32.26 5.77
CA ASP A 319 -10.18 32.44 5.05
C ASP A 319 -9.97 32.67 3.56
N GLU A 320 -8.92 33.40 3.16
CA GLU A 320 -8.57 33.58 1.76
C GLU A 320 -8.02 32.31 1.11
N ILE A 321 -7.15 31.55 1.79
CA ILE A 321 -6.62 30.28 1.29
C ILE A 321 -7.74 29.23 1.13
N GLU A 322 -8.70 29.17 2.07
CA GLU A 322 -9.83 28.25 1.98
C GLU A 322 -10.71 28.54 0.75
N LYS A 323 -10.88 29.80 0.36
CA LYS A 323 -11.65 30.23 -0.82
C LYS A 323 -10.94 29.97 -2.16
N LEU A 324 -9.62 29.84 -2.17
CA LEU A 324 -8.87 29.62 -3.41
C LEU A 324 -9.35 28.31 -4.09
N LYS A 325 -9.61 28.39 -5.38
CA LYS A 325 -9.69 27.20 -6.23
C LYS A 325 -8.26 26.77 -6.53
N TRP A 326 -7.80 25.72 -5.86
CA TRP A 326 -6.43 25.27 -5.94
C TRP A 326 -6.38 23.89 -6.61
N ASP A 327 -5.66 23.80 -7.73
CA ASP A 327 -5.62 22.62 -8.61
C ASP A 327 -4.16 22.23 -8.93
N ASN A 328 -3.27 22.42 -7.97
CA ASN A 328 -1.85 22.13 -8.13
C ASN A 328 -1.51 20.82 -7.42
N GLU A 329 -0.99 19.83 -8.18
CA GLU A 329 -0.61 18.50 -7.67
C GLU A 329 0.70 18.52 -6.84
N ILE A 330 1.53 19.58 -7.00
CA ILE A 330 2.85 19.66 -6.36
C ILE A 330 2.79 20.34 -4.98
N THR A 331 1.87 21.31 -4.80
CA THR A 331 1.79 22.12 -3.58
C THR A 331 0.37 22.12 -3.06
N SER A 332 0.15 21.71 -1.82
CA SER A 332 -1.17 21.74 -1.18
C SER A 332 -1.51 23.12 -0.62
N LYS A 333 -2.80 23.35 -0.28
CA LYS A 333 -3.21 24.56 0.45
C LYS A 333 -2.56 24.62 1.83
N GLU A 334 -2.37 23.47 2.44
CA GLU A 334 -1.69 23.29 3.73
C GLU A 334 -0.23 23.75 3.65
N ASP A 335 0.50 23.42 2.58
CA ASP A 335 1.89 23.88 2.38
C ASP A 335 1.97 25.41 2.25
N ILE A 336 1.00 26.00 1.54
CA ILE A 336 0.91 27.48 1.40
C ILE A 336 0.65 28.10 2.76
N LEU A 337 -0.29 27.56 3.50
CA LEU A 337 -0.66 28.02 4.83
C LEU A 337 0.54 27.95 5.78
N GLU A 338 1.24 26.79 5.84
CA GLU A 338 2.42 26.61 6.68
C GLU A 338 3.52 27.64 6.37
N LYS A 339 3.86 27.82 5.09
CA LYS A 339 4.86 28.81 4.66
C LYS A 339 4.45 30.26 5.01
N SER A 340 3.18 30.57 4.82
CA SER A 340 2.65 31.90 5.11
C SER A 340 2.65 32.21 6.61
N LEU A 341 2.30 31.23 7.44
CA LEU A 341 2.39 31.33 8.90
C LEU A 341 3.82 31.61 9.36
N HIS A 342 4.77 30.89 8.75
CA HIS A 342 6.18 31.08 9.08
C HIS A 342 6.68 32.51 8.80
N ILE A 343 6.15 33.16 7.76
CA ILE A 343 6.48 34.56 7.43
C ILE A 343 5.80 35.54 8.38
N ILE A 344 4.51 35.33 8.69
CA ILE A 344 3.71 36.25 9.50
C ILE A 344 4.08 36.20 10.98
N LEU A 345 4.35 34.99 11.50
CA LEU A 345 4.52 34.72 12.92
C LEU A 345 5.99 34.57 13.34
N LYS A 346 6.93 34.59 12.39
CA LYS A 346 8.36 34.60 12.72
C LYS A 346 8.76 35.93 13.35
N GLU A 347 9.41 35.87 14.50
CA GLU A 347 10.06 37.02 15.14
C GLU A 347 11.37 37.38 14.42
#